data_d5b32f796095e388324953ad1c302dda
#
_entry.id   d5b32f796095e388324953ad1c302dda
#
_cell.length_a   1.000
_cell.length_b   1.000
_cell.length_c   1.000
_cell.angle_alpha   90.00
_cell.angle_beta   90.00
_cell.angle_gamma   90.00
#
_symmetry.space_group_name_H-M   'P 1'
#
loop_
_entity.id
_entity.type
_entity.pdbx_description
1 polymer ?
#
loop_
_entity_poly.entity_id
_entity_poly.type
_entity_poly.pdbx_seq_one_letter_code
_entity_poly.pdbx_strand_id
1 'polypeptide(L)'
;KEPCKPIIDAIAKHLEKTGSHKMLVFQCFEDMHMNTPTDIGGASVYKLINYDMLDAMVIVPFSMHDHAVIDQVVQECIKHDVPLISIDMEIPGAFTVQFGYEEAFGTIVEHVLDVHGCRRIKLFSGPADNPFSQQRVERCREIMRLHGLTLNDSDIICGEFWENPTYEA
;
A
#
# COMPACT_ATOMS: atom_id res chain seq x y z
N LYS A 1 7.42 1.18 13.25
CA LYS A 1 7.98 2.15 12.26
C LYS A 1 6.83 2.60 11.40
N GLU A 2 6.65 3.90 11.26
CA GLU A 2 5.63 4.49 10.39
C GLU A 2 5.94 4.17 8.92
N PRO A 3 5.13 3.39 8.22
CA PRO A 3 5.43 2.96 6.86
C PRO A 3 5.48 4.14 5.86
N CYS A 4 4.72 5.21 6.12
CA CYS A 4 4.66 6.39 5.25
C CYS A 4 5.82 7.36 5.43
N LYS A 5 6.57 7.28 6.54
CA LYS A 5 7.65 8.23 6.83
C LYS A 5 8.69 8.37 5.71
N PRO A 6 9.20 7.29 5.07
CA PRO A 6 10.15 7.43 3.97
C PRO A 6 9.59 8.21 2.77
N ILE A 7 8.30 8.04 2.47
CA ILE A 7 7.61 8.74 1.38
C ILE A 7 7.52 10.23 1.72
N ILE A 8 7.05 10.54 2.93
CA ILE A 8 6.93 11.91 3.44
C ILE A 8 8.29 12.62 3.41
N ASP A 9 9.33 11.98 3.94
CA ASP A 9 10.70 12.52 3.98
C ASP A 9 11.24 12.76 2.56
N ALA A 10 10.97 11.88 1.60
CA ALA A 10 11.41 12.03 0.22
C ALA A 10 10.74 13.22 -0.47
N ILE A 11 9.44 13.39 -0.28
CA ILE A 11 8.68 14.52 -0.82
C ILE A 11 9.18 15.83 -0.19
N ALA A 12 9.28 15.89 1.14
CA ALA A 12 9.75 17.05 1.87
C ALA A 12 11.15 17.50 1.38
N LYS A 13 12.09 16.55 1.28
CA LYS A 13 13.44 16.80 0.80
C LYS A 13 13.48 17.31 -0.65
N HIS A 14 12.53 16.87 -1.49
CA HIS A 14 12.43 17.38 -2.86
C HIS A 14 11.91 18.82 -2.88
N LEU A 15 10.87 19.10 -2.12
CA LEU A 15 10.27 20.43 -2.00
C LEU A 15 11.24 21.46 -1.45
N GLU A 16 12.07 21.10 -0.46
CA GLU A 16 13.14 21.96 0.07
C GLU A 16 14.13 22.41 -1.00
N LYS A 17 14.42 21.54 -1.97
CA LYS A 17 15.36 21.86 -3.07
C LYS A 17 14.77 22.76 -4.15
N THR A 18 13.48 22.74 -4.32
CA THR A 18 12.78 23.43 -5.41
C THR A 18 12.28 24.83 -5.04
N GLY A 19 12.36 25.23 -3.75
CA GLY A 19 12.08 26.60 -3.32
C GLY A 19 10.94 26.74 -2.31
N SER A 20 10.10 27.77 -2.44
CA SER A 20 9.15 28.23 -1.43
C SER A 20 7.86 27.39 -1.33
N HIS A 21 7.98 26.07 -1.28
CA HIS A 21 6.82 25.18 -1.09
C HIS A 21 6.55 24.96 0.41
N LYS A 22 5.28 24.75 0.74
CA LYS A 22 4.83 24.35 2.08
C LYS A 22 4.19 22.98 1.97
N MET A 23 4.57 22.07 2.85
CA MET A 23 3.98 20.75 2.96
C MET A 23 3.19 20.66 4.25
N LEU A 24 1.93 20.29 4.14
CA LEU A 24 1.07 19.95 5.27
C LEU A 24 0.86 18.43 5.27
N VAL A 25 1.03 17.81 6.43
CA VAL A 25 0.84 16.37 6.59
C VAL A 25 -0.35 16.14 7.52
N PHE A 26 -1.38 15.48 7.00
CA PHE A 26 -2.51 15.02 7.78
C PHE A 26 -2.35 13.52 7.97
N GLN A 27 -2.16 13.10 9.21
CA GLN A 27 -1.95 11.70 9.55
C GLN A 27 -2.81 11.35 10.75
N CYS A 28 -3.49 10.21 10.64
CA CYS A 28 -4.21 9.61 11.75
C CYS A 28 -3.46 8.34 12.16
N PHE A 29 -3.40 8.09 13.45
CA PHE A 29 -2.89 6.84 14.01
C PHE A 29 -4.09 5.92 14.21
N GLU A 30 -4.42 5.16 13.19
CA GLU A 30 -5.45 4.12 13.27
C GLU A 30 -4.79 2.80 13.66
N ASP A 31 -5.41 2.07 14.56
CA ASP A 31 -5.04 0.68 14.77
C ASP A 31 -5.56 -0.11 13.57
N MET A 32 -4.67 -0.76 12.82
CA MET A 32 -4.95 -1.39 11.53
C MET A 32 -6.04 -2.48 11.58
N HIS A 33 -6.57 -2.81 12.75
CA HIS A 33 -7.49 -3.92 12.93
C HIS A 33 -8.82 -3.57 13.59
N MET A 34 -9.04 -2.33 14.01
CA MET A 34 -10.20 -2.04 14.84
C MET A 34 -10.88 -0.74 14.42
N ASN A 35 -12.11 -0.84 13.90
CA ASN A 35 -13.03 0.28 13.75
C ASN A 35 -13.54 0.70 15.14
N THR A 36 -12.65 1.17 15.99
CA THR A 36 -13.02 1.68 17.30
C THR A 36 -13.55 3.11 17.20
N PRO A 37 -14.30 3.60 18.20
CA PRO A 37 -14.66 5.02 18.27
C PRO A 37 -13.45 5.95 18.24
N THR A 38 -12.29 5.47 18.70
CA THR A 38 -11.03 6.23 18.66
C THR A 38 -10.51 6.37 17.23
N ASP A 39 -10.60 5.31 16.42
CA ASP A 39 -10.17 5.33 15.02
C ASP A 39 -11.06 6.27 14.20
N ILE A 40 -12.37 6.19 14.41
CA ILE A 40 -13.35 7.10 13.79
C ILE A 40 -13.06 8.55 14.19
N GLY A 41 -12.73 8.78 15.47
CA GLY A 41 -12.32 10.09 15.98
C GLY A 41 -11.01 10.56 15.33
N GLY A 42 -10.04 9.68 15.20
CA GLY A 42 -8.74 9.95 14.56
C GLY A 42 -8.90 10.37 13.10
N ALA A 43 -9.74 9.68 12.33
CA ALA A 43 -10.03 10.00 10.93
C ALA A 43 -10.64 11.40 10.75
N SER A 44 -11.17 12.01 11.81
CA SER A 44 -11.69 13.38 11.75
C SER A 44 -10.61 14.44 11.43
N VAL A 45 -9.33 14.11 11.55
CA VAL A 45 -8.23 15.01 11.14
C VAL A 45 -8.32 15.39 9.66
N TYR A 46 -8.84 14.52 8.81
CA TYR A 46 -8.98 14.79 7.39
C TYR A 46 -10.07 15.84 7.07
N LYS A 47 -10.99 16.11 8.02
CA LYS A 47 -11.99 17.19 7.91
C LYS A 47 -11.38 18.58 8.13
N LEU A 48 -10.14 18.64 8.61
CA LEU A 48 -9.42 19.91 8.80
C LEU A 48 -8.75 20.40 7.52
N ILE A 49 -8.77 19.61 6.46
CA ILE A 49 -8.15 19.96 5.18
C ILE A 49 -8.93 21.13 4.55
N ASN A 50 -8.24 22.22 4.31
CA ASN A 50 -8.80 23.33 3.53
C ASN A 50 -8.31 23.22 2.07
N TYR A 51 -9.15 22.63 1.23
CA TYR A 51 -8.82 22.33 -0.16
C TYR A 51 -8.60 23.58 -1.01
N ASP A 52 -9.22 24.73 -0.66
CA ASP A 52 -9.01 26.01 -1.38
C ASP A 52 -7.58 26.58 -1.23
N MET A 53 -6.81 26.02 -0.31
CA MET A 53 -5.41 26.44 -0.05
C MET A 53 -4.37 25.49 -0.65
N LEU A 54 -4.81 24.44 -1.36
CA LEU A 54 -3.93 23.41 -1.87
C LEU A 54 -3.66 23.57 -3.37
N ASP A 55 -2.39 23.51 -3.74
CA ASP A 55 -1.96 23.42 -5.13
C ASP A 55 -1.94 21.97 -5.64
N ALA A 56 -1.79 20.99 -4.76
CA ALA A 56 -1.87 19.57 -5.05
C ALA A 56 -2.06 18.75 -3.75
N MET A 57 -2.57 17.53 -3.90
CA MET A 57 -2.73 16.55 -2.83
C MET A 57 -1.97 15.27 -3.17
N VAL A 58 -1.25 14.72 -2.19
CA VAL A 58 -0.70 13.35 -2.27
C VAL A 58 -1.42 12.51 -1.21
N ILE A 59 -2.03 11.42 -1.64
CA ILE A 59 -2.70 10.46 -0.77
C ILE A 59 -1.92 9.14 -0.75
N VAL A 60 -1.85 8.52 0.42
CA VAL A 60 -1.20 7.22 0.64
C VAL A 60 -2.25 6.24 1.15
N PRO A 61 -3.09 5.67 0.25
CA PRO A 61 -4.31 4.94 0.62
C PRO A 61 -4.04 3.69 1.47
N PHE A 62 -2.91 3.03 1.28
CA PHE A 62 -2.59 1.82 2.06
C PHE A 62 -2.39 2.10 3.57
N SER A 63 -2.24 3.36 3.95
CA SER A 63 -2.19 3.79 5.36
C SER A 63 -3.53 4.30 5.88
N MET A 64 -4.56 4.30 5.02
CA MET A 64 -5.91 4.75 5.34
C MET A 64 -6.85 3.55 5.22
N HIS A 65 -7.36 3.04 6.34
CA HIS A 65 -8.17 1.82 6.33
C HIS A 65 -9.64 2.07 6.00
N ASP A 66 -10.11 3.28 6.20
CA ASP A 66 -11.49 3.66 5.91
C ASP A 66 -11.63 4.14 4.46
N HIS A 67 -12.14 3.28 3.58
CA HIS A 67 -12.41 3.61 2.20
C HIS A 67 -13.37 4.81 2.04
N ALA A 68 -14.30 5.01 2.96
CA ALA A 68 -15.21 6.15 2.91
C ALA A 68 -14.46 7.48 3.11
N VAL A 69 -13.41 7.48 3.93
CA VAL A 69 -12.53 8.65 4.11
C VAL A 69 -11.71 8.91 2.85
N ILE A 70 -11.19 7.85 2.21
CA ILE A 70 -10.47 7.97 0.93
C ILE A 70 -11.40 8.59 -0.12
N ASP A 71 -12.60 8.04 -0.27
CA ASP A 71 -13.60 8.55 -1.22
C ASP A 71 -13.96 10.01 -0.95
N GLN A 72 -14.13 10.38 0.32
CA GLN A 72 -14.40 11.77 0.69
C GLN A 72 -13.26 12.71 0.28
N VAL A 73 -12.01 12.36 0.57
CA VAL A 73 -10.84 13.18 0.17
C VAL A 73 -10.76 13.32 -1.34
N VAL A 74 -11.00 12.23 -2.08
CA VAL A 74 -11.00 12.25 -3.55
C VAL A 74 -12.09 13.18 -4.10
N GLN A 75 -13.32 13.09 -3.58
CA GLN A 75 -14.44 13.93 -4.00
C GLN A 75 -14.20 15.42 -3.70
N GLU A 76 -13.64 15.74 -2.56
CA GLU A 76 -13.29 17.12 -2.24
C GLU A 76 -12.16 17.65 -3.14
N CYS A 77 -11.15 16.84 -3.47
CA CYS A 77 -10.12 17.23 -4.43
C CYS A 77 -10.73 17.54 -5.82
N ILE A 78 -11.63 16.69 -6.31
CA ILE A 78 -12.33 16.91 -7.59
C ILE A 78 -13.16 18.19 -7.54
N LYS A 79 -13.93 18.40 -6.48
CA LYS A 79 -14.81 19.57 -6.31
C LYS A 79 -14.04 20.90 -6.28
N HIS A 80 -12.84 20.91 -5.70
CA HIS A 80 -11.99 22.09 -5.57
C HIS A 80 -10.90 22.18 -6.66
N ASP A 81 -10.96 21.31 -7.69
CA ASP A 81 -9.96 21.25 -8.78
C ASP A 81 -8.50 21.09 -8.28
N VAL A 82 -8.33 20.34 -7.20
CA VAL A 82 -7.01 20.03 -6.62
C VAL A 82 -6.43 18.79 -7.29
N PRO A 83 -5.28 18.89 -8.00
CA PRO A 83 -4.61 17.73 -8.57
C PRO A 83 -4.28 16.70 -7.49
N LEU A 84 -4.67 15.44 -7.74
CA LEU A 84 -4.50 14.35 -6.81
C LEU A 84 -3.46 13.34 -7.30
N ILE A 85 -2.52 12.98 -6.45
CA ILE A 85 -1.54 11.92 -6.67
C ILE A 85 -1.82 10.81 -5.65
N SER A 86 -2.01 9.59 -6.13
CA SER A 86 -2.17 8.39 -5.31
C SER A 86 -0.90 7.55 -5.31
N ILE A 87 -0.51 7.06 -4.15
CA ILE A 87 0.64 6.15 -4.00
C ILE A 87 0.13 4.72 -3.86
N ASP A 88 0.57 3.84 -4.75
CA ASP A 88 0.32 2.38 -4.78
C ASP A 88 -1.13 1.93 -4.99
N MET A 89 -2.07 2.82 -5.08
CA MET A 89 -3.48 2.46 -5.33
C MET A 89 -4.01 3.28 -6.51
N GLU A 90 -4.60 2.59 -7.48
CA GLU A 90 -5.31 3.28 -8.56
C GLU A 90 -6.60 3.90 -8.04
N ILE A 91 -6.73 5.20 -8.22
CA ILE A 91 -7.91 5.99 -7.88
C ILE A 91 -8.36 6.73 -9.14
N PRO A 92 -9.63 6.57 -9.56
CA PRO A 92 -10.14 7.29 -10.72
C PRO A 92 -9.96 8.82 -10.58
N GLY A 93 -9.33 9.43 -11.57
CA GLY A 93 -9.05 10.87 -11.58
C GLY A 93 -7.78 11.31 -10.86
N ALA A 94 -7.02 10.39 -10.26
CA ALA A 94 -5.71 10.67 -9.67
C ALA A 94 -4.56 10.23 -10.59
N PHE A 95 -3.42 10.91 -10.46
CA PHE A 95 -2.15 10.38 -10.97
C PHE A 95 -1.64 9.30 -10.01
N THR A 96 -1.38 8.10 -10.52
CA THR A 96 -0.92 7.01 -9.67
C THR A 96 0.59 6.80 -9.81
N VAL A 97 1.27 6.72 -8.67
CA VAL A 97 2.67 6.29 -8.56
C VAL A 97 2.67 4.89 -7.95
N GLN A 98 3.08 3.89 -8.71
CA GLN A 98 3.17 2.51 -8.27
C GLN A 98 4.62 2.09 -8.08
N PHE A 99 4.88 1.27 -7.06
CA PHE A 99 6.17 0.62 -6.86
C PHE A 99 6.15 -0.78 -7.49
N GLY A 100 7.26 -1.20 -8.07
CA GLY A 100 7.42 -2.52 -8.69
C GLY A 100 7.56 -3.67 -7.67
N TYR A 101 6.62 -3.80 -6.74
CA TYR A 101 6.66 -4.84 -5.71
C TYR A 101 6.58 -6.25 -6.27
N GLU A 102 5.86 -6.43 -7.37
CA GLU A 102 5.72 -7.72 -8.05
C GLU A 102 7.06 -8.19 -8.61
N GLU A 103 7.78 -7.30 -9.29
CA GLU A 103 9.10 -7.60 -9.84
C GLU A 103 10.12 -7.87 -8.75
N ALA A 104 10.14 -7.05 -7.70
CA ALA A 104 11.02 -7.23 -6.55
C ALA A 104 10.74 -8.56 -5.84
N PHE A 105 9.47 -8.93 -5.66
CA PHE A 105 9.09 -10.21 -5.10
C PHE A 105 9.49 -11.38 -6.01
N GLY A 106 9.28 -11.24 -7.32
CA GLY A 106 9.74 -12.20 -8.31
C GLY A 106 11.23 -12.50 -8.19
N THR A 107 12.06 -11.46 -8.09
CA THR A 107 13.51 -11.60 -7.90
C THR A 107 13.86 -12.41 -6.64
N ILE A 108 13.10 -12.25 -5.55
CA ILE A 108 13.31 -13.06 -4.34
C ILE A 108 12.99 -14.53 -4.59
N VAL A 109 11.89 -14.83 -5.29
CA VAL A 109 11.50 -16.20 -5.62
C VAL A 109 12.54 -16.85 -6.53
N GLU A 110 12.99 -16.18 -7.57
CA GLU A 110 14.07 -16.64 -8.46
C GLU A 110 15.35 -16.93 -7.66
N HIS A 111 15.75 -16.02 -6.76
CA HIS A 111 16.89 -16.23 -5.90
C HIS A 111 16.78 -17.51 -5.05
N VAL A 112 15.62 -17.77 -4.47
CA VAL A 112 15.36 -18.97 -3.67
C VAL A 112 15.49 -20.25 -4.51
N LEU A 113 15.03 -20.22 -5.77
CA LEU A 113 15.07 -21.35 -6.67
C LEU A 113 16.48 -21.57 -7.26
N ASP A 114 17.12 -20.50 -7.74
CA ASP A 114 18.37 -20.58 -8.51
C ASP A 114 19.60 -20.64 -7.63
N VAL A 115 19.65 -19.81 -6.58
CA VAL A 115 20.82 -19.71 -5.70
C VAL A 115 20.76 -20.76 -4.60
N HIS A 116 19.59 -20.94 -3.97
CA HIS A 116 19.44 -21.90 -2.88
C HIS A 116 18.99 -23.29 -3.34
N GLY A 117 18.65 -23.46 -4.63
CA GLY A 117 18.25 -24.74 -5.20
C GLY A 117 16.95 -25.30 -4.62
N CYS A 118 16.13 -24.50 -3.99
CA CYS A 118 14.85 -24.93 -3.42
C CYS A 118 13.92 -25.43 -4.53
N ARG A 119 13.20 -26.53 -4.27
CA ARG A 119 12.23 -27.09 -5.21
C ARG A 119 10.82 -27.20 -4.62
N ARG A 120 10.67 -26.87 -3.34
CA ARG A 120 9.40 -26.84 -2.64
C ARG A 120 9.32 -25.55 -1.86
N ILE A 121 8.31 -24.75 -2.15
CA ILE A 121 8.05 -23.45 -1.50
C ILE A 121 6.68 -23.53 -0.84
N LYS A 122 6.59 -23.03 0.37
CA LYS A 122 5.32 -22.63 0.99
C LYS A 122 5.27 -21.11 1.03
N LEU A 123 4.17 -20.55 0.57
CA LEU A 123 3.97 -19.11 0.48
C LEU A 123 2.99 -18.65 1.54
N PHE A 124 3.46 -17.83 2.46
CA PHE A 124 2.61 -17.05 3.34
C PHE A 124 2.24 -15.75 2.62
N SER A 125 1.00 -15.64 2.19
CA SER A 125 0.46 -14.45 1.55
C SER A 125 -0.31 -13.60 2.57
N GLY A 126 -0.67 -12.37 2.18
CA GLY A 126 -1.66 -11.57 2.92
C GLY A 126 -3.10 -12.03 2.65
N PRO A 127 -4.11 -11.21 2.98
CA PRO A 127 -5.52 -11.51 2.74
C PRO A 127 -5.78 -11.91 1.29
N ALA A 128 -6.66 -12.90 1.09
CA ALA A 128 -6.93 -13.46 -0.22
C ALA A 128 -7.59 -12.48 -1.20
N ASP A 129 -8.32 -11.50 -0.69
CA ASP A 129 -8.99 -10.43 -1.44
C ASP A 129 -8.10 -9.21 -1.70
N ASN A 130 -6.90 -9.18 -1.11
CA ASN A 130 -5.97 -8.06 -1.29
C ASN A 130 -5.24 -8.17 -2.64
N PRO A 131 -5.31 -7.13 -3.50
CA PRO A 131 -4.69 -7.16 -4.83
C PRO A 131 -3.17 -7.39 -4.80
N PHE A 132 -2.46 -6.83 -3.83
CA PHE A 132 -1.01 -7.03 -3.71
C PHE A 132 -0.66 -8.47 -3.30
N SER A 133 -1.50 -9.11 -2.49
CA SER A 133 -1.35 -10.53 -2.15
C SER A 133 -1.55 -11.40 -3.37
N GLN A 134 -2.61 -11.14 -4.15
CA GLN A 134 -2.91 -11.87 -5.36
C GLN A 134 -1.78 -11.76 -6.40
N GLN A 135 -1.28 -10.54 -6.65
CA GLN A 135 -0.16 -10.32 -7.57
C GLN A 135 1.09 -11.11 -7.15
N ARG A 136 1.44 -11.13 -5.87
CA ARG A 136 2.58 -11.90 -5.37
C ARG A 136 2.39 -13.41 -5.51
N VAL A 137 1.19 -13.91 -5.24
CA VAL A 137 0.85 -15.32 -5.43
C VAL A 137 1.00 -15.71 -6.90
N GLU A 138 0.41 -14.94 -7.81
CA GLU A 138 0.49 -15.22 -9.25
C GLU A 138 1.93 -15.15 -9.76
N ARG A 139 2.70 -14.15 -9.32
CA ARG A 139 4.10 -14.04 -9.69
C ARG A 139 4.93 -15.24 -9.20
N CYS A 140 4.68 -15.72 -7.99
CA CYS A 140 5.32 -16.93 -7.48
C CYS A 140 4.97 -18.16 -8.33
N ARG A 141 3.69 -18.33 -8.68
CA ARG A 141 3.24 -19.43 -9.55
C ARG A 141 3.90 -19.39 -10.92
N GLU A 142 3.96 -18.21 -11.53
CA GLU A 142 4.60 -18.00 -12.83
C GLU A 142 6.07 -18.43 -12.80
N ILE A 143 6.84 -17.92 -11.84
CA ILE A 143 8.27 -18.23 -11.73
C ILE A 143 8.49 -19.72 -11.46
N MET A 144 7.74 -20.32 -10.54
CA MET A 144 7.82 -21.76 -10.28
C MET A 144 7.52 -22.58 -11.53
N ARG A 145 6.49 -22.19 -12.30
CA ARG A 145 6.15 -22.84 -13.58
C ARG A 145 7.30 -22.74 -14.60
N LEU A 146 7.95 -21.59 -14.71
CA LEU A 146 9.11 -21.41 -15.59
C LEU A 146 10.27 -22.33 -15.21
N HIS A 147 10.39 -22.68 -13.93
CA HIS A 147 11.38 -23.63 -13.39
C HIS A 147 10.90 -25.11 -13.41
N GLY A 148 9.75 -25.39 -14.06
CA GLY A 148 9.18 -26.73 -14.12
C GLY A 148 8.61 -27.22 -12.79
N LEU A 149 8.26 -26.30 -11.88
CA LEU A 149 7.70 -26.55 -10.56
C LEU A 149 6.25 -26.10 -10.48
N THR A 150 5.52 -26.60 -9.48
CA THR A 150 4.13 -26.23 -9.23
C THR A 150 3.99 -25.69 -7.81
N LEU A 151 3.30 -24.55 -7.66
CA LEU A 151 2.80 -24.07 -6.39
C LEU A 151 1.33 -24.47 -6.28
N ASN A 152 1.03 -25.45 -5.44
CA ASN A 152 -0.35 -25.88 -5.23
C ASN A 152 -1.06 -24.92 -4.27
N ASP A 153 -2.40 -24.88 -4.32
CA ASP A 153 -3.18 -24.05 -3.39
C ASP A 153 -2.95 -24.43 -1.93
N SER A 154 -2.68 -25.73 -1.65
CA SER A 154 -2.30 -26.22 -0.32
C SER A 154 -0.94 -25.72 0.18
N ASP A 155 -0.12 -25.15 -0.69
CA ASP A 155 1.17 -24.55 -0.34
C ASP A 155 1.07 -23.04 -0.14
N ILE A 156 -0.13 -22.47 -0.28
CA ILE A 156 -0.43 -21.05 -0.05
C ILE A 156 -1.22 -20.91 1.24
N ILE A 157 -0.67 -20.18 2.18
CA ILE A 157 -1.28 -19.91 3.47
C ILE A 157 -1.62 -18.42 3.51
N CYS A 158 -2.92 -18.11 3.55
CA CYS A 158 -3.37 -16.72 3.67
C CYS A 158 -3.27 -16.27 5.13
N GLY A 159 -2.50 -15.20 5.35
CA GLY A 159 -2.44 -14.47 6.61
C GLY A 159 -3.04 -13.09 6.44
N GLU A 160 -3.06 -12.32 7.52
CA GLU A 160 -3.61 -10.96 7.55
C GLU A 160 -2.49 -9.88 7.49
N PHE A 161 -1.33 -10.20 6.91
CA PHE A 161 -0.09 -9.41 6.99
C PHE A 161 0.47 -9.22 8.41
N TRP A 162 -0.10 -9.91 9.40
CA TRP A 162 0.25 -9.79 10.81
C TRP A 162 0.71 -11.12 11.38
N GLU A 163 1.52 -11.02 12.45
CA GLU A 163 2.13 -12.16 13.10
C GLU A 163 1.08 -13.14 13.63
N ASN A 164 0.13 -12.64 14.44
CA ASN A 164 -0.83 -13.51 15.12
C ASN A 164 -1.74 -14.30 14.17
N PRO A 165 -2.49 -13.66 13.24
CA PRO A 165 -3.32 -14.41 12.29
C PRO A 165 -2.51 -15.35 11.40
N THR A 166 -1.29 -14.96 11.01
CA THR A 166 -0.42 -15.80 10.18
C THR A 166 0.12 -17.00 10.97
N TYR A 167 0.27 -16.89 12.28
CA TYR A 167 0.74 -17.98 13.13
C TYR A 167 -0.37 -19.02 13.41
N GLU A 168 -1.63 -18.60 13.39
CA GLU A 168 -2.80 -19.46 13.59
C GLU A 168 -3.27 -20.15 12.30
N ALA A 169 -2.83 -19.68 11.14
CA ALA A 169 -3.18 -20.23 9.82
C ALA A 169 -2.29 -21.42 9.44
#